data_2f654bb290408cca26dbd09ef476f989
#
_entry.id   2f654bb290408cca26dbd09ef476f989
#
_cell.length_a   1.000
_cell.length_b   1.000
_cell.length_c   1.000
_cell.angle_alpha   90.00
_cell.angle_beta   90.00
_cell.angle_gamma   90.00
#
_symmetry.space_group_name_H-M   'P 1'
#
loop_
_entity.id
_entity.type
_entity.pdbx_description
1 polymer ?
#
loop_
_entity_poly.entity_id
_entity_poly.type
_entity_poly.pdbx_seq_one_letter_code
_entity_poly.pdbx_strand_id
1 'polypeptide(L)'
;NASYNSYIHYGKNTIKLQTGENVLFVYDLDKKWIPINQNNKENFISNLEYIDKTWSTTIPKEYIHPEIKLEFNYQGQKSTLSNIDVGAPNELLINTFDIGLLTPPRNEHLFLNKFELNRQYYQTVPVSKLIVSRYEPIHLLKVVMPDGQVFTENAPDEGGGHSGSMRELITKSFYADGVNTANYGVNSSAPDTDSFVLTPQITAYNSVGMYKNGRVVHGWSGGRGKATLYSTDNNEISHEFGHNFGLGDHHGGVEGGSHAAANKKNSTWLWDSDNNYFIPNMYKNGTLNHDGMNGGEAYDARYNVYTAYTPNSFIEIQNRFENQHVFSEESKTGYKKWDPEIK
;
A
#
# COMPACT_ATOMS: atom_id res chain seq x y z
N ASN A 1 21.68 24.98 -10.85
CA ASN A 1 21.52 25.86 -12.03
C ASN A 1 22.86 26.06 -12.69
N ALA A 2 23.11 25.37 -13.80
CA ALA A 2 24.23 25.71 -14.63
C ALA A 2 24.00 27.13 -15.12
N SER A 3 24.84 28.07 -14.71
CA SER A 3 24.81 29.44 -15.21
C SER A 3 25.29 29.55 -16.67
N TYR A 4 25.77 28.45 -17.21
CA TYR A 4 26.26 28.29 -18.58
C TYR A 4 25.97 26.89 -19.10
N ASN A 5 25.98 26.71 -20.44
CA ASN A 5 25.93 25.38 -21.04
C ASN A 5 27.11 24.52 -20.52
N SER A 6 26.80 23.38 -19.92
CA SER A 6 27.80 22.48 -19.36
C SER A 6 27.79 21.15 -20.11
N TYR A 7 28.95 20.52 -20.16
CA TYR A 7 29.09 19.17 -20.78
C TYR A 7 29.51 18.19 -19.71
N ILE A 8 28.81 17.08 -19.65
CA ILE A 8 29.15 15.94 -18.77
C ILE A 8 29.65 14.80 -19.64
N HIS A 9 30.87 14.37 -19.38
CA HIS A 9 31.47 13.22 -20.06
C HIS A 9 31.34 12.00 -19.17
N TYR A 10 30.76 10.92 -19.71
CA TYR A 10 30.67 9.63 -19.03
C TYR A 10 31.04 8.51 -20.03
N GLY A 11 32.06 7.73 -19.70
CA GLY A 11 32.62 6.77 -20.65
C GLY A 11 33.00 7.43 -21.97
N LYS A 12 32.42 6.97 -23.08
CA LYS A 12 32.62 7.52 -24.42
C LYS A 12 31.55 8.56 -24.82
N ASN A 13 30.61 8.84 -23.96
CA ASN A 13 29.46 9.67 -24.26
C ASN A 13 29.58 11.06 -23.61
N THR A 14 28.89 12.02 -24.17
CA THR A 14 28.82 13.40 -23.68
C THR A 14 27.37 13.84 -23.64
N ILE A 15 26.93 14.35 -22.50
CA ILE A 15 25.65 15.03 -22.34
C ILE A 15 25.91 16.53 -22.30
N LYS A 16 25.18 17.28 -23.11
CA LYS A 16 25.13 18.74 -23.03
C LYS A 16 23.98 19.14 -22.15
N LEU A 17 24.26 19.82 -21.06
CA LEU A 17 23.25 20.44 -20.20
C LEU A 17 23.10 21.92 -20.56
N GLN A 18 21.88 22.36 -20.68
CA GLN A 18 21.55 23.78 -20.79
C GLN A 18 21.45 24.41 -19.39
N THR A 19 21.48 25.75 -19.34
CA THR A 19 21.29 26.46 -18.08
C THR A 19 19.97 26.04 -17.41
N GLY A 20 20.07 25.55 -16.17
CA GLY A 20 18.92 25.06 -15.41
C GLY A 20 18.61 23.57 -15.56
N GLU A 21 19.31 22.86 -16.43
CA GLU A 21 19.16 21.41 -16.54
C GLU A 21 20.03 20.65 -15.54
N ASN A 22 19.57 19.47 -15.17
CA ASN A 22 20.27 18.54 -14.29
C ASN A 22 20.28 17.15 -14.91
N VAL A 23 21.20 16.33 -14.42
CA VAL A 23 21.22 14.91 -14.76
C VAL A 23 21.45 14.09 -13.50
N LEU A 24 20.65 13.06 -13.36
CA LEU A 24 20.86 11.99 -12.38
C LEU A 24 21.53 10.83 -13.11
N PHE A 25 22.54 10.26 -12.48
CA PHE A 25 23.14 9.01 -12.95
C PHE A 25 22.72 7.86 -12.07
N VAL A 26 22.31 6.77 -12.70
CA VAL A 26 22.01 5.49 -12.03
C VAL A 26 23.13 4.49 -12.40
N TYR A 27 23.62 3.79 -11.40
CA TYR A 27 24.59 2.72 -11.60
C TYR A 27 23.87 1.42 -11.87
N ASP A 28 24.11 0.87 -13.05
CA ASP A 28 23.65 -0.44 -13.49
C ASP A 28 24.84 -1.41 -13.53
N LEU A 29 24.64 -2.63 -13.08
CA LEU A 29 25.73 -3.62 -12.97
C LEU A 29 26.36 -3.96 -14.32
N ASP A 30 25.55 -4.06 -15.36
CA ASP A 30 25.99 -4.41 -16.70
C ASP A 30 26.45 -3.20 -17.51
N LYS A 31 25.76 -2.09 -17.39
CA LYS A 31 25.93 -0.87 -18.18
C LYS A 31 26.72 0.23 -17.47
N LYS A 32 27.02 0.03 -16.18
CA LYS A 32 27.72 0.99 -15.32
C LYS A 32 26.87 2.25 -15.05
N TRP A 33 27.48 3.45 -15.06
CA TRP A 33 26.74 4.69 -14.82
C TRP A 33 25.93 5.08 -16.05
N ILE A 34 24.62 5.18 -15.89
CA ILE A 34 23.65 5.56 -16.93
C ILE A 34 23.05 6.91 -16.55
N PRO A 35 23.12 7.90 -17.42
CA PRO A 35 22.45 9.18 -17.14
C PRO A 35 20.96 9.06 -17.39
N ILE A 36 20.18 9.55 -16.44
CA ILE A 36 18.76 9.79 -16.59
C ILE A 36 18.58 11.29 -16.78
N ASN A 37 18.31 11.69 -18.02
CA ASN A 37 18.04 13.09 -18.32
C ASN A 37 16.53 13.32 -18.20
N GLN A 38 16.12 14.11 -17.22
CA GLN A 38 14.74 14.48 -17.04
C GLN A 38 14.61 16.00 -16.94
N ASN A 39 13.99 16.58 -17.95
CA ASN A 39 13.50 17.95 -17.91
C ASN A 39 12.20 18.01 -17.10
N ASN A 40 12.23 17.61 -15.84
CA ASN A 40 11.06 17.73 -14.98
C ASN A 40 10.93 19.18 -14.54
N LYS A 41 10.00 19.87 -15.15
CA LYS A 41 9.49 21.10 -14.59
C LYS A 41 8.78 20.73 -13.29
N GLU A 42 9.20 21.41 -12.23
CA GLU A 42 8.63 21.29 -10.90
C GLU A 42 7.10 21.48 -10.94
N ASN A 43 6.35 20.43 -10.67
CA ASN A 43 4.93 20.54 -10.38
C ASN A 43 4.77 20.40 -8.85
N PHE A 44 5.09 21.48 -8.13
CA PHE A 44 4.93 21.51 -6.69
C PHE A 44 3.49 21.84 -6.31
N ILE A 45 3.09 21.33 -5.16
CA ILE A 45 1.95 21.88 -4.43
C ILE A 45 2.43 23.24 -3.91
N SER A 46 1.98 24.30 -4.56
CA SER A 46 2.57 25.64 -4.52
C SER A 46 2.62 26.33 -3.15
N ASN A 47 2.14 25.70 -2.09
CA ASN A 47 2.00 26.30 -0.76
C ASN A 47 2.84 25.59 0.31
N LEU A 48 3.75 24.70 -0.07
CA LEU A 48 4.55 23.96 0.90
C LEU A 48 5.98 24.47 0.92
N GLU A 49 6.31 25.18 1.98
CA GLU A 49 7.63 25.78 2.22
C GLU A 49 8.79 24.78 2.08
N TYR A 50 8.54 23.49 2.37
CA TYR A 50 9.56 22.44 2.39
C TYR A 50 9.97 21.90 1.03
N ILE A 51 9.21 22.15 -0.02
CA ILE A 51 9.50 21.68 -1.38
C ILE A 51 9.89 22.80 -2.34
N ASP A 52 9.81 24.03 -1.89
CA ASP A 52 10.39 25.14 -2.65
C ASP A 52 11.91 24.93 -2.81
N LYS A 53 12.40 25.10 -4.04
CA LYS A 53 13.82 24.91 -4.42
C LYS A 53 14.34 23.48 -4.28
N THR A 54 13.49 22.49 -4.28
CA THR A 54 13.87 21.06 -4.35
C THR A 54 13.90 20.56 -5.78
N TRP A 55 14.49 19.42 -5.97
CA TRP A 55 14.67 18.77 -7.27
C TRP A 55 14.09 17.36 -7.18
N SER A 56 13.38 16.96 -8.20
CA SER A 56 12.86 15.60 -8.29
C SER A 56 13.18 14.97 -9.63
N THR A 57 13.33 13.67 -9.62
CA THR A 57 13.48 12.85 -10.83
C THR A 57 12.82 11.51 -10.63
N THR A 58 12.34 10.92 -11.73
CA THR A 58 11.81 9.56 -11.72
C THR A 58 12.91 8.60 -12.16
N ILE A 59 13.15 7.57 -11.38
CA ILE A 59 14.05 6.47 -11.76
C ILE A 59 13.21 5.45 -12.48
N PRO A 60 13.50 5.14 -13.76
CA PRO A 60 12.79 4.08 -14.49
C PRO A 60 12.91 2.73 -13.79
N LYS A 61 11.85 1.95 -13.79
CA LYS A 61 11.74 0.69 -13.04
C LYS A 61 12.84 -0.32 -13.38
N GLU A 62 13.32 -0.32 -14.61
CA GLU A 62 14.38 -1.20 -15.08
C GLU A 62 15.74 -0.97 -14.41
N TYR A 63 15.91 0.14 -13.71
CA TYR A 63 17.12 0.44 -12.92
C TYR A 63 16.95 0.19 -11.43
N ILE A 64 15.74 -0.18 -10.99
CA ILE A 64 15.48 -0.46 -9.58
C ILE A 64 15.74 -1.95 -9.33
N HIS A 65 16.90 -2.23 -8.77
CA HIS A 65 17.35 -3.57 -8.41
C HIS A 65 18.27 -3.50 -7.18
N PRO A 66 18.50 -4.59 -6.48
CA PRO A 66 19.50 -4.63 -5.41
C PRO A 66 20.85 -4.08 -5.87
N GLU A 67 21.56 -3.41 -4.97
CA GLU A 67 22.86 -2.77 -5.21
C GLU A 67 22.82 -1.49 -6.11
N ILE A 68 21.64 -0.97 -6.42
CA ILE A 68 21.52 0.33 -7.11
C ILE A 68 22.27 1.42 -6.36
N LYS A 69 22.94 2.30 -7.12
CA LYS A 69 23.60 3.49 -6.57
C LYS A 69 23.14 4.72 -7.34
N LEU A 70 22.92 5.80 -6.64
CA LEU A 70 22.57 7.09 -7.22
C LEU A 70 23.74 8.06 -7.04
N GLU A 71 24.27 8.63 -8.12
CA GLU A 71 25.24 9.68 -8.07
C GLU A 71 24.59 11.03 -8.37
N PHE A 72 24.73 11.96 -7.45
CA PHE A 72 24.29 13.34 -7.60
C PHE A 72 25.49 14.20 -7.95
N ASN A 73 25.38 14.98 -9.01
CA ASN A 73 26.42 15.89 -9.44
C ASN A 73 25.88 17.32 -9.50
N TYR A 74 26.45 18.20 -8.70
CA TYR A 74 26.09 19.62 -8.67
C TYR A 74 27.34 20.50 -8.66
N GLN A 75 27.49 21.35 -9.65
CA GLN A 75 28.65 22.28 -9.79
C GLN A 75 30.02 21.58 -9.64
N GLY A 76 30.15 20.39 -10.18
CA GLY A 76 31.38 19.59 -10.10
C GLY A 76 31.60 18.85 -8.76
N GLN A 77 30.75 19.06 -7.79
CA GLN A 77 30.72 18.27 -6.56
C GLN A 77 29.87 17.01 -6.78
N LYS A 78 30.39 15.89 -6.35
CA LYS A 78 29.72 14.60 -6.46
C LYS A 78 29.35 14.06 -5.10
N SER A 79 28.15 13.50 -5.00
CA SER A 79 27.70 12.75 -3.83
C SER A 79 27.05 11.45 -4.31
N THR A 80 27.36 10.35 -3.66
CA THR A 80 26.80 9.04 -4.01
C THR A 80 25.93 8.54 -2.86
N LEU A 81 24.69 8.21 -3.18
CA LEU A 81 23.84 7.41 -2.32
C LEU A 81 24.01 5.95 -2.71
N SER A 82 24.66 5.20 -1.86
CA SER A 82 24.78 3.73 -1.89
C SER A 82 24.04 3.16 -0.69
N ASN A 83 23.80 1.87 -0.67
CA ASN A 83 23.02 1.20 0.36
C ASN A 83 21.54 1.59 0.33
N ILE A 84 21.00 1.67 -0.88
CA ILE A 84 19.56 1.77 -1.10
C ILE A 84 19.00 0.37 -0.93
N ASP A 85 18.10 0.23 0.02
CA ASP A 85 17.41 -1.03 0.27
C ASP A 85 16.30 -1.21 -0.77
N VAL A 86 16.45 -2.25 -1.60
CA VAL A 86 15.48 -2.64 -2.61
C VAL A 86 14.94 -4.00 -2.24
N GLY A 87 13.71 -4.03 -1.77
CA GLY A 87 13.06 -5.24 -1.28
C GLY A 87 12.52 -6.16 -2.37
N ALA A 88 11.90 -7.24 -1.94
CA ALA A 88 11.29 -8.23 -2.82
C ALA A 88 10.23 -7.61 -3.75
N PRO A 89 10.22 -7.97 -5.03
CA PRO A 89 9.23 -7.46 -5.99
C PRO A 89 7.88 -8.16 -5.85
N ASN A 90 7.27 -8.06 -4.67
CA ASN A 90 6.00 -8.72 -4.36
C ASN A 90 4.82 -8.06 -5.06
N GLU A 91 3.84 -8.89 -5.39
CA GLU A 91 2.53 -8.46 -5.89
C GLU A 91 1.51 -8.53 -4.75
N LEU A 92 0.73 -7.50 -4.56
CA LEU A 92 -0.40 -7.47 -3.63
C LEU A 92 -1.69 -7.77 -4.38
N LEU A 93 -2.39 -8.84 -3.98
CA LEU A 93 -3.72 -9.15 -4.46
C LEU A 93 -4.77 -8.71 -3.44
N ILE A 94 -5.70 -7.87 -3.88
CA ILE A 94 -6.86 -7.49 -3.08
C ILE A 94 -8.11 -8.06 -3.75
N ASN A 95 -8.74 -9.01 -3.09
CA ASN A 95 -10.05 -9.52 -3.47
C ASN A 95 -11.10 -8.73 -2.73
N THR A 96 -12.25 -8.51 -3.38
CA THR A 96 -13.26 -7.70 -2.71
C THR A 96 -14.67 -8.15 -3.06
N PHE A 97 -15.56 -8.02 -2.10
CA PHE A 97 -17.00 -8.25 -2.26
C PHE A 97 -17.82 -7.43 -1.28
N ASP A 98 -19.09 -7.23 -1.64
CA ASP A 98 -20.11 -6.75 -0.72
C ASP A 98 -21.03 -7.92 -0.31
N ILE A 99 -21.41 -7.99 0.96
CA ILE A 99 -22.33 -9.02 1.42
C ILE A 99 -23.44 -8.44 2.31
N GLY A 100 -24.67 -8.81 1.96
CA GLY A 100 -25.86 -8.56 2.75
C GLY A 100 -26.42 -9.85 3.33
N LEU A 101 -26.54 -9.92 4.64
CA LEU A 101 -27.04 -11.08 5.39
C LEU A 101 -28.45 -10.74 5.87
N LEU A 102 -29.47 -11.34 5.24
CA LEU A 102 -30.90 -11.08 5.47
C LEU A 102 -31.32 -9.61 5.17
N THR A 103 -30.49 -8.89 4.47
CA THR A 103 -30.70 -7.51 4.02
C THR A 103 -29.86 -7.30 2.75
N PRO A 104 -30.26 -6.40 1.83
CA PRO A 104 -29.43 -6.11 0.66
C PRO A 104 -28.03 -5.63 1.02
N PRO A 105 -27.00 -5.98 0.23
CA PRO A 105 -25.66 -5.42 0.38
C PRO A 105 -25.68 -3.91 0.21
N ARG A 106 -24.62 -3.24 0.65
CA ARG A 106 -24.55 -1.76 0.64
C ARG A 106 -24.32 -1.18 -0.74
N ASN A 107 -23.57 -1.90 -1.59
CA ASN A 107 -23.08 -1.42 -2.91
C ASN A 107 -22.25 -0.13 -2.83
N GLU A 108 -21.51 0.04 -1.74
CA GLU A 108 -20.75 1.26 -1.45
C GLU A 108 -19.23 1.04 -1.55
N HIS A 109 -18.79 -0.03 -2.18
CA HIS A 109 -17.36 -0.36 -2.27
C HIS A 109 -16.65 0.54 -3.29
N LEU A 110 -16.26 1.74 -2.89
CA LEU A 110 -15.63 2.75 -3.76
C LEU A 110 -14.24 2.33 -4.25
N PHE A 111 -13.46 1.67 -3.39
CA PHE A 111 -12.11 1.19 -3.68
C PHE A 111 -12.01 0.42 -5.00
N LEU A 112 -13.09 -0.27 -5.39
CA LEU A 112 -13.14 -1.12 -6.56
C LEU A 112 -13.71 -0.49 -7.81
N ASN A 113 -14.53 0.51 -7.64
CA ASN A 113 -15.30 1.06 -8.74
C ASN A 113 -14.52 2.10 -9.55
N LYS A 114 -13.34 2.52 -9.06
CA LYS A 114 -12.53 3.56 -9.70
C LYS A 114 -11.07 3.14 -9.74
N PHE A 115 -10.53 2.99 -10.94
CA PHE A 115 -9.10 2.75 -11.16
C PHE A 115 -8.22 3.78 -10.45
N GLU A 116 -8.67 5.02 -10.39
CA GLU A 116 -7.96 6.09 -9.70
C GLU A 116 -7.71 5.81 -8.22
N LEU A 117 -8.70 5.25 -7.51
CA LEU A 117 -8.54 4.89 -6.10
C LEU A 117 -7.54 3.74 -5.90
N ASN A 118 -7.52 2.77 -6.81
CA ASN A 118 -6.55 1.69 -6.79
C ASN A 118 -5.14 2.22 -7.03
N ARG A 119 -4.98 3.14 -7.98
CA ARG A 119 -3.72 3.82 -8.26
C ARG A 119 -3.23 4.61 -7.03
N GLN A 120 -4.11 5.37 -6.41
CA GLN A 120 -3.78 6.14 -5.21
C GLN A 120 -3.36 5.22 -4.05
N TYR A 121 -4.02 4.08 -3.87
CA TYR A 121 -3.61 3.12 -2.86
C TYR A 121 -2.24 2.50 -3.17
N TYR A 122 -1.99 2.16 -4.44
CA TYR A 122 -0.70 1.64 -4.87
C TYR A 122 0.47 2.56 -4.49
N GLN A 123 0.26 3.88 -4.48
CA GLN A 123 1.29 4.85 -4.07
C GLN A 123 1.61 4.79 -2.57
N THR A 124 0.78 4.15 -1.77
CA THR A 124 0.94 4.11 -0.29
C THR A 124 1.62 2.86 0.23
N VAL A 125 1.92 1.89 -0.63
CA VAL A 125 2.45 0.58 -0.20
C VAL A 125 3.69 0.20 -1.03
N PRO A 126 4.70 -0.44 -0.41
CA PRO A 126 5.93 -0.83 -1.08
C PRO A 126 5.77 -2.18 -1.82
N VAL A 127 4.93 -2.22 -2.84
CA VAL A 127 4.69 -3.40 -3.69
C VAL A 127 5.04 -3.10 -5.14
N SER A 128 5.50 -4.11 -5.86
CA SER A 128 5.83 -3.96 -7.29
C SER A 128 4.60 -3.92 -8.17
N LYS A 129 3.50 -4.52 -7.72
CA LYS A 129 2.25 -4.61 -8.47
C LYS A 129 1.06 -4.73 -7.52
N LEU A 130 -0.02 -4.05 -7.86
CA LEU A 130 -1.31 -4.17 -7.22
C LEU A 130 -2.31 -4.81 -8.17
N ILE A 131 -2.96 -5.88 -7.73
CA ILE A 131 -4.06 -6.54 -8.44
C ILE A 131 -5.30 -6.40 -7.59
N VAL A 132 -6.36 -5.85 -8.16
CA VAL A 132 -7.66 -5.74 -7.49
C VAL A 132 -8.67 -6.58 -8.24
N SER A 133 -9.25 -7.56 -7.55
CA SER A 133 -10.24 -8.48 -8.09
C SER A 133 -11.58 -8.25 -7.40
N ARG A 134 -12.62 -8.04 -8.18
CA ARG A 134 -13.98 -7.82 -7.69
C ARG A 134 -14.85 -9.05 -7.88
N TYR A 135 -15.49 -9.49 -6.80
CA TYR A 135 -16.57 -10.46 -6.83
C TYR A 135 -17.93 -9.75 -6.89
N GLU A 136 -18.90 -10.42 -7.46
CA GLU A 136 -20.27 -9.92 -7.47
C GLU A 136 -20.83 -9.80 -6.05
N PRO A 137 -21.69 -8.81 -5.79
CA PRO A 137 -22.33 -8.66 -4.48
C PRO A 137 -23.14 -9.89 -4.11
N ILE A 138 -23.08 -10.27 -2.83
CA ILE A 138 -23.76 -11.43 -2.28
C ILE A 138 -24.95 -10.97 -1.45
N HIS A 139 -26.14 -11.50 -1.73
CA HIS A 139 -27.32 -11.23 -0.94
C HIS A 139 -27.93 -12.56 -0.44
N LEU A 140 -27.76 -12.84 0.82
CA LEU A 140 -28.31 -14.03 1.46
C LEU A 140 -29.68 -13.71 2.08
N LEU A 141 -30.74 -14.20 1.44
CA LEU A 141 -32.12 -14.11 1.96
C LEU A 141 -32.40 -15.13 3.08
N LYS A 142 -31.52 -16.10 3.21
CA LYS A 142 -31.52 -17.12 4.25
C LYS A 142 -30.08 -17.41 4.62
N VAL A 143 -29.79 -17.43 5.91
CA VAL A 143 -28.46 -17.78 6.44
C VAL A 143 -28.56 -19.10 7.20
N VAL A 144 -27.76 -20.07 6.78
CA VAL A 144 -27.59 -21.34 7.48
C VAL A 144 -26.28 -21.29 8.24
N MET A 145 -26.37 -21.37 9.54
CA MET A 145 -25.23 -21.33 10.44
C MET A 145 -24.52 -22.69 10.52
N PRO A 146 -23.24 -22.76 10.88
CA PRO A 146 -22.50 -24.03 10.97
C PRO A 146 -23.09 -25.06 11.95
N ASP A 147 -23.84 -24.64 12.94
CA ASP A 147 -24.56 -25.48 13.91
C ASP A 147 -25.94 -25.97 13.41
N GLY A 148 -26.30 -25.60 12.18
CA GLY A 148 -27.58 -25.97 11.56
C GLY A 148 -28.73 -25.00 11.83
N GLN A 149 -28.54 -23.95 12.62
CA GLN A 149 -29.57 -22.92 12.78
C GLN A 149 -29.80 -22.19 11.43
N VAL A 150 -31.06 -21.81 11.20
CA VAL A 150 -31.47 -21.14 9.96
C VAL A 150 -32.15 -19.82 10.30
N PHE A 151 -31.60 -18.74 9.80
CA PHE A 151 -32.16 -17.40 9.94
C PHE A 151 -32.77 -16.93 8.62
N THR A 152 -33.97 -16.34 8.69
CA THR A 152 -34.71 -15.82 7.53
C THR A 152 -35.15 -14.36 7.67
N GLU A 153 -35.16 -13.85 8.89
CA GLU A 153 -35.55 -12.46 9.18
C GLU A 153 -34.41 -11.71 9.85
N ASN A 154 -33.92 -12.24 10.96
CA ASN A 154 -32.78 -11.69 11.70
C ASN A 154 -32.04 -12.76 12.50
N ALA A 155 -30.79 -12.54 12.81
CA ALA A 155 -30.07 -13.34 13.80
C ALA A 155 -30.59 -13.04 15.23
N PRO A 156 -30.59 -14.03 16.14
CA PRO A 156 -31.10 -13.85 17.51
C PRO A 156 -30.14 -13.06 18.42
N ASP A 157 -28.89 -12.93 18.04
CA ASP A 157 -27.89 -12.16 18.75
C ASP A 157 -27.93 -10.66 18.35
N GLU A 158 -27.23 -9.84 19.12
CA GLU A 158 -27.01 -8.44 18.78
C GLU A 158 -25.76 -8.30 17.92
N GLY A 159 -25.86 -7.53 16.82
CA GLY A 159 -24.75 -7.17 15.98
C GLY A 159 -24.09 -5.88 16.42
N GLY A 160 -22.81 -5.71 16.09
CA GLY A 160 -22.04 -4.49 16.25
C GLY A 160 -21.02 -4.32 15.13
N GLY A 161 -20.32 -3.20 15.10
CA GLY A 161 -19.28 -2.96 14.09
C GLY A 161 -18.25 -4.09 14.01
N HIS A 162 -17.83 -4.61 15.15
CA HIS A 162 -16.86 -5.69 15.27
C HIS A 162 -17.44 -7.04 15.68
N SER A 163 -18.74 -7.16 15.86
CA SER A 163 -19.38 -8.36 16.41
C SER A 163 -20.65 -8.77 15.68
N GLY A 164 -21.06 -10.03 15.89
CA GLY A 164 -22.25 -10.62 15.35
C GLY A 164 -21.99 -12.01 14.76
N SER A 165 -22.83 -12.98 15.10
CA SER A 165 -22.65 -14.40 14.73
C SER A 165 -22.54 -14.59 13.22
N MET A 166 -23.40 -13.97 12.44
CA MET A 166 -23.37 -14.05 10.98
C MET A 166 -22.11 -13.40 10.39
N ARG A 167 -21.66 -12.26 10.97
CA ARG A 167 -20.40 -11.65 10.55
C ARG A 167 -19.22 -12.58 10.74
N GLU A 168 -19.08 -13.16 11.93
CA GLU A 168 -17.91 -14.00 12.27
C GLU A 168 -17.90 -15.31 11.50
N LEU A 169 -19.03 -16.00 11.45
CA LEU A 169 -19.07 -17.36 10.91
C LEU A 169 -19.36 -17.40 9.41
N ILE A 170 -20.18 -16.51 8.91
CA ILE A 170 -20.54 -16.52 7.49
C ILE A 170 -19.63 -15.61 6.68
N THR A 171 -19.58 -14.30 6.99
CA THR A 171 -18.80 -13.39 6.15
C THR A 171 -17.30 -13.62 6.29
N LYS A 172 -16.80 -13.66 7.50
CA LYS A 172 -15.36 -13.70 7.77
C LYS A 172 -14.78 -15.10 7.56
N SER A 173 -15.36 -16.12 8.21
CA SER A 173 -14.78 -17.45 8.18
C SER A 173 -15.19 -18.27 6.97
N PHE A 174 -16.38 -18.09 6.42
CA PHE A 174 -16.81 -18.85 5.26
C PHE A 174 -16.49 -18.16 3.94
N TYR A 175 -16.93 -16.91 3.75
CA TYR A 175 -16.69 -16.22 2.48
C TYR A 175 -15.28 -15.67 2.34
N ALA A 176 -14.79 -14.88 3.28
CA ALA A 176 -13.49 -14.23 3.12
C ALA A 176 -12.32 -15.24 3.17
N ASP A 177 -12.35 -16.20 4.10
CA ASP A 177 -11.36 -17.28 4.13
C ASP A 177 -11.51 -18.22 2.94
N GLY A 178 -12.74 -18.44 2.46
CA GLY A 178 -13.03 -19.21 1.26
C GLY A 178 -12.41 -18.58 0.01
N VAL A 179 -12.53 -17.28 -0.17
CA VAL A 179 -11.91 -16.54 -1.29
C VAL A 179 -10.40 -16.66 -1.23
N ASN A 180 -9.79 -16.43 -0.06
CA ASN A 180 -8.34 -16.58 0.12
C ASN A 180 -7.87 -17.99 -0.23
N THR A 181 -8.56 -19.01 0.27
CA THR A 181 -8.25 -20.42 0.01
C THR A 181 -8.41 -20.78 -1.46
N ALA A 182 -9.46 -20.29 -2.11
CA ALA A 182 -9.72 -20.58 -3.52
C ALA A 182 -8.62 -20.05 -4.46
N ASN A 183 -8.00 -18.91 -4.12
CA ASN A 183 -6.94 -18.33 -4.95
C ASN A 183 -5.62 -19.11 -4.86
N TYR A 184 -5.22 -19.53 -3.67
CA TYR A 184 -3.89 -20.10 -3.45
C TYR A 184 -3.89 -21.47 -2.76
N GLY A 185 -5.05 -22.08 -2.52
CA GLY A 185 -5.16 -23.37 -1.85
C GLY A 185 -4.82 -23.36 -0.36
N VAL A 186 -4.54 -22.20 0.21
CA VAL A 186 -4.19 -22.00 1.61
C VAL A 186 -4.96 -20.85 2.22
N ASN A 187 -5.27 -21.00 3.50
CA ASN A 187 -5.91 -19.95 4.26
C ASN A 187 -4.88 -19.17 5.08
N SER A 188 -4.75 -17.89 4.78
CA SER A 188 -3.84 -16.98 5.50
C SER A 188 -4.37 -16.57 6.88
N SER A 189 -5.52 -17.08 7.30
CA SER A 189 -6.17 -16.74 8.57
C SER A 189 -5.84 -17.68 9.73
N ALA A 190 -4.89 -18.60 9.56
CA ALA A 190 -4.47 -19.47 10.66
C ALA A 190 -3.93 -18.65 11.86
N PRO A 191 -4.16 -19.11 13.11
CA PRO A 191 -3.77 -18.34 14.31
C PRO A 191 -2.29 -18.00 14.41
N ASP A 192 -1.44 -18.87 13.85
CA ASP A 192 0.03 -18.74 13.94
C ASP A 192 0.63 -18.11 12.69
N THR A 193 -0.05 -17.16 12.12
CA THR A 193 0.15 -16.67 10.76
C THR A 193 1.39 -15.85 10.50
N ASP A 194 2.23 -15.62 11.46
CA ASP A 194 3.44 -14.85 11.20
C ASP A 194 4.40 -15.54 10.23
N SER A 195 4.28 -16.86 10.11
CA SER A 195 5.18 -17.68 9.30
C SER A 195 4.63 -18.16 7.96
N PHE A 196 3.33 -18.08 7.70
CA PHE A 196 2.70 -18.85 6.62
C PHE A 196 2.02 -18.01 5.56
N VAL A 197 2.19 -16.73 5.54
CA VAL A 197 1.51 -15.93 4.54
C VAL A 197 2.16 -16.18 3.19
N LEU A 198 1.46 -16.97 2.44
CA LEU A 198 1.72 -17.16 1.03
C LEU A 198 1.16 -15.96 0.32
N THR A 199 1.91 -15.37 -0.54
CA THR A 199 1.53 -14.23 -1.37
C THR A 199 0.75 -13.16 -0.62
N PRO A 200 1.16 -11.92 -0.61
CA PRO A 200 0.38 -10.85 -0.03
C PRO A 200 -1.00 -10.82 -0.67
N GLN A 201 -2.01 -11.31 0.05
CA GLN A 201 -3.40 -11.21 -0.37
C GLN A 201 -4.29 -10.74 0.76
N ILE A 202 -5.26 -9.94 0.44
CA ILE A 202 -6.26 -9.43 1.37
C ILE A 202 -7.63 -9.59 0.74
N THR A 203 -8.56 -10.22 1.44
CA THR A 203 -9.97 -10.15 1.07
C THR A 203 -10.63 -9.04 1.87
N ALA A 204 -10.92 -7.94 1.18
CA ALA A 204 -11.57 -6.77 1.73
C ALA A 204 -13.07 -6.78 1.39
N TYR A 205 -13.91 -6.50 2.36
CA TYR A 205 -15.34 -6.58 2.13
C TYR A 205 -16.14 -5.63 3.00
N ASN A 206 -17.28 -5.17 2.45
CA ASN A 206 -18.36 -4.58 3.22
C ASN A 206 -19.31 -5.69 3.66
N SER A 207 -19.76 -5.62 4.90
CA SER A 207 -20.71 -6.57 5.44
C SER A 207 -21.83 -5.84 6.17
N VAL A 208 -23.05 -6.25 5.91
CA VAL A 208 -24.25 -5.75 6.60
C VAL A 208 -25.17 -6.91 6.91
N GLY A 209 -25.78 -6.91 8.09
CA GLY A 209 -26.67 -7.99 8.52
C GLY A 209 -27.87 -7.49 9.31
N MET A 210 -28.94 -8.30 9.31
CA MET A 210 -30.08 -8.13 10.18
C MET A 210 -29.89 -8.94 11.45
N TYR A 211 -29.88 -8.28 12.58
CA TYR A 211 -29.71 -8.84 13.92
C TYR A 211 -30.88 -8.46 14.81
N LYS A 212 -30.94 -9.01 16.02
CA LYS A 212 -31.95 -8.69 17.01
C LYS A 212 -32.11 -7.18 17.25
N ASN A 213 -31.01 -6.45 17.21
CA ASN A 213 -30.99 -4.98 17.36
C ASN A 213 -31.15 -4.22 16.02
N GLY A 214 -31.60 -4.89 14.96
CA GLY A 214 -31.86 -4.32 13.65
C GLY A 214 -30.75 -4.47 12.65
N ARG A 215 -30.72 -3.59 11.64
CA ARG A 215 -29.70 -3.58 10.58
C ARG A 215 -28.38 -3.04 11.10
N VAL A 216 -27.33 -3.84 11.01
CA VAL A 216 -25.98 -3.49 11.48
C VAL A 216 -25.00 -3.51 10.34
N VAL A 217 -24.23 -2.45 10.20
CA VAL A 217 -23.07 -2.35 9.30
C VAL A 217 -21.82 -2.71 10.09
N HIS A 218 -21.02 -3.61 9.53
CA HIS A 218 -19.74 -4.02 10.11
C HIS A 218 -18.57 -3.27 9.47
N GLY A 219 -17.47 -3.12 10.21
CA GLY A 219 -16.26 -2.44 9.75
C GLY A 219 -15.13 -2.50 10.76
N TRP A 220 -14.11 -1.71 10.53
CA TRP A 220 -12.98 -1.43 11.42
C TRP A 220 -12.28 -2.69 11.94
N SER A 221 -12.00 -3.62 11.06
CA SER A 221 -11.36 -4.88 11.46
C SER A 221 -10.52 -5.44 10.32
N GLY A 222 -9.21 -5.54 10.55
CA GLY A 222 -8.25 -6.11 9.61
C GLY A 222 -7.34 -7.18 10.22
N GLY A 223 -6.57 -7.82 9.38
CA GLY A 223 -5.58 -8.82 9.74
C GLY A 223 -5.89 -10.22 9.24
N ARG A 224 -4.86 -11.05 9.18
CA ARG A 224 -4.94 -12.44 8.76
C ARG A 224 -5.55 -12.62 7.35
N GLY A 225 -5.12 -11.78 6.42
CA GLY A 225 -5.58 -11.83 5.03
C GLY A 225 -6.99 -11.30 4.80
N LYS A 226 -7.60 -10.59 5.74
CA LYS A 226 -8.98 -10.08 5.66
C LYS A 226 -9.10 -8.66 6.15
N ALA A 227 -10.07 -7.93 5.62
CA ALA A 227 -10.49 -6.64 6.15
C ALA A 227 -12.00 -6.44 6.00
N THR A 228 -12.67 -6.18 7.11
CA THR A 228 -14.07 -5.74 7.13
C THR A 228 -14.09 -4.22 7.18
N LEU A 229 -14.70 -3.59 6.20
CA LEU A 229 -14.65 -2.15 6.01
C LEU A 229 -16.03 -1.51 6.19
N TYR A 230 -16.09 -0.49 7.04
CA TYR A 230 -17.26 0.37 7.17
C TYR A 230 -17.28 1.41 6.05
N SER A 231 -16.18 2.10 5.84
CA SER A 231 -15.91 2.93 4.67
C SER A 231 -14.84 2.27 3.79
N THR A 232 -14.70 2.73 2.56
CA THR A 232 -13.78 2.14 1.58
C THR A 232 -12.76 3.15 1.08
N ASP A 233 -12.50 4.15 1.87
CA ASP A 233 -11.57 5.23 1.63
C ASP A 233 -10.89 5.67 2.95
N ASN A 234 -10.06 6.68 2.86
CA ASN A 234 -9.36 7.29 3.98
C ASN A 234 -8.51 6.31 4.81
N ASN A 235 -8.39 6.64 6.09
CA ASN A 235 -7.53 5.91 7.00
C ASN A 235 -8.00 4.48 7.28
N GLU A 236 -9.29 4.17 7.18
CA GLU A 236 -9.76 2.81 7.50
C GLU A 236 -9.06 1.75 6.63
N ILE A 237 -8.97 1.96 5.32
CA ILE A 237 -8.24 1.04 4.44
C ILE A 237 -6.76 0.98 4.81
N SER A 238 -6.10 2.10 4.97
CA SER A 238 -4.68 2.13 5.33
C SER A 238 -4.44 1.39 6.66
N HIS A 239 -5.29 1.61 7.64
CA HIS A 239 -5.21 0.97 8.95
C HIS A 239 -5.47 -0.54 8.88
N GLU A 240 -6.63 -0.94 8.35
CA GLU A 240 -7.03 -2.35 8.35
C GLU A 240 -6.16 -3.23 7.43
N PHE A 241 -5.62 -2.64 6.36
CA PHE A 241 -4.63 -3.33 5.53
C PHE A 241 -3.26 -3.35 6.18
N GLY A 242 -2.92 -2.33 6.96
CA GLY A 242 -1.71 -2.32 7.77
C GLY A 242 -1.61 -3.53 8.70
N HIS A 243 -2.71 -3.91 9.36
CA HIS A 243 -2.79 -5.14 10.15
C HIS A 243 -2.48 -6.41 9.32
N ASN A 244 -2.87 -6.42 8.06
CA ASN A 244 -2.55 -7.52 7.15
C ASN A 244 -1.08 -7.57 6.76
N PHE A 245 -0.40 -6.44 6.84
CA PHE A 245 1.05 -6.35 6.62
C PHE A 245 1.88 -6.64 7.89
N GLY A 246 1.23 -7.02 8.98
CA GLY A 246 1.88 -7.33 10.24
C GLY A 246 2.09 -6.13 11.15
N LEU A 247 1.58 -4.97 10.79
CA LEU A 247 1.63 -3.80 11.66
C LEU A 247 0.67 -4.00 12.84
N GLY A 248 1.18 -3.79 14.04
CA GLY A 248 0.37 -3.80 15.25
C GLY A 248 -0.43 -2.50 15.43
N ASP A 249 -1.17 -2.43 16.52
CA ASP A 249 -1.76 -1.17 16.95
C ASP A 249 -0.66 -0.19 17.38
N HIS A 250 -0.29 0.69 16.50
CA HIS A 250 0.66 1.75 16.79
C HIS A 250 0.03 2.92 17.56
N HIS A 251 -1.04 2.67 18.31
CA HIS A 251 -1.65 3.67 19.19
C HIS A 251 -0.62 4.17 20.20
N GLY A 252 0.09 5.21 19.84
CA GLY A 252 1.21 5.73 20.60
C GLY A 252 2.58 5.16 20.21
N GLY A 253 2.68 4.56 19.03
CA GLY A 253 3.87 3.92 18.49
C GLY A 253 5.17 4.68 18.64
N VAL A 254 6.26 4.08 18.25
CA VAL A 254 7.60 4.67 18.30
C VAL A 254 7.55 6.10 17.76
N GLU A 255 7.98 7.06 18.55
CA GLU A 255 7.91 8.48 18.23
C GLU A 255 6.48 9.07 18.12
N GLY A 256 5.49 8.47 18.81
CA GLY A 256 4.10 8.95 18.80
C GLY A 256 3.35 8.73 17.50
N GLY A 257 3.89 7.93 16.56
CA GLY A 257 3.25 7.60 15.28
C GLY A 257 3.09 8.77 14.33
N SER A 258 3.81 9.87 14.53
CA SER A 258 3.77 11.06 13.67
C SER A 258 4.86 11.00 12.60
N HIS A 259 4.58 11.59 11.44
CA HIS A 259 5.57 11.80 10.40
C HIS A 259 6.63 12.82 10.81
N ALA A 260 7.82 12.70 10.25
CA ALA A 260 8.88 13.68 10.42
C ALA A 260 8.75 14.83 9.41
N ALA A 261 9.25 16.01 9.76
CA ALA A 261 9.30 17.15 8.85
C ALA A 261 10.12 16.84 7.59
N ALA A 262 9.77 17.44 6.46
CA ALA A 262 10.36 17.16 5.15
C ALA A 262 11.89 17.28 5.08
N ASN A 263 12.48 18.14 5.89
CA ASN A 263 13.93 18.36 5.96
C ASN A 263 14.65 17.42 6.95
N LYS A 264 13.95 16.44 7.49
CA LYS A 264 14.52 15.48 8.43
C LYS A 264 14.79 14.15 7.75
N LYS A 265 15.84 13.46 8.20
CA LYS A 265 16.00 12.04 7.93
C LYS A 265 14.75 11.32 8.43
N ASN A 266 14.25 10.34 7.75
CA ASN A 266 13.01 9.63 8.04
C ASN A 266 11.72 10.43 7.73
N SER A 267 11.77 11.44 6.90
CA SER A 267 10.58 12.02 6.29
C SER A 267 10.09 11.13 5.15
N THR A 268 8.80 10.86 5.09
CA THR A 268 8.17 10.07 4.02
C THR A 268 7.17 10.94 3.29
N TRP A 269 7.28 10.98 1.97
CA TRP A 269 6.31 11.64 1.10
C TRP A 269 5.85 10.64 0.06
N LEU A 270 4.59 10.70 -0.34
CA LEU A 270 4.11 9.92 -1.46
C LEU A 270 4.47 10.63 -2.77
N TRP A 271 4.53 9.88 -3.84
CA TRP A 271 4.79 10.40 -5.17
C TRP A 271 3.69 9.97 -6.15
N ASP A 272 3.08 10.95 -6.78
CA ASP A 272 2.16 10.73 -7.88
C ASP A 272 2.92 10.80 -9.22
N SER A 273 3.23 9.64 -9.77
CA SER A 273 3.99 9.54 -11.01
C SER A 273 3.22 9.97 -12.26
N ASP A 274 1.90 9.94 -12.23
CA ASP A 274 1.07 10.33 -13.37
C ASP A 274 0.93 11.83 -13.47
N ASN A 275 0.88 12.50 -12.33
CA ASN A 275 0.73 13.95 -12.24
C ASN A 275 2.03 14.67 -11.89
N ASN A 276 3.12 13.93 -11.60
CA ASN A 276 4.44 14.45 -11.30
C ASN A 276 4.48 15.44 -10.12
N TYR A 277 3.89 15.08 -8.99
CA TYR A 277 3.98 15.86 -7.77
C TYR A 277 4.11 15.01 -6.51
N PHE A 278 4.65 15.62 -5.46
CA PHE A 278 4.71 15.02 -4.14
C PHE A 278 3.40 15.22 -3.39
N ILE A 279 2.99 14.19 -2.66
CA ILE A 279 1.88 14.25 -1.72
C ILE A 279 2.50 14.33 -0.32
N PRO A 280 2.32 15.43 0.39
CA PRO A 280 3.01 15.66 1.65
C PRO A 280 2.48 14.81 2.80
N ASN A 281 3.34 14.60 3.78
CA ASN A 281 3.07 13.87 5.02
C ASN A 281 2.56 14.78 6.16
N MET A 282 1.80 15.79 5.84
CA MET A 282 1.24 16.73 6.79
C MET A 282 -0.24 16.97 6.50
N TYR A 283 -0.96 17.51 7.46
CA TYR A 283 -2.30 18.02 7.24
C TYR A 283 -2.27 19.32 6.44
N LYS A 284 -3.41 19.71 5.86
CA LYS A 284 -3.53 20.98 5.12
C LYS A 284 -3.19 22.23 5.94
N ASN A 285 -3.32 22.15 7.25
CA ASN A 285 -2.96 23.24 8.17
C ASN A 285 -1.45 23.32 8.46
N GLY A 286 -0.63 22.44 7.86
CA GLY A 286 0.80 22.41 8.02
C GLY A 286 1.33 21.63 9.23
N THR A 287 0.45 21.05 10.07
CA THR A 287 0.89 20.15 11.13
C THR A 287 1.25 18.78 10.58
N LEU A 288 2.22 18.10 11.20
CA LEU A 288 2.64 16.77 10.76
C LEU A 288 1.51 15.77 10.96
N ASN A 289 1.31 14.94 9.94
CA ASN A 289 0.30 13.89 9.94
C ASN A 289 0.74 12.71 10.83
N HIS A 290 -0.21 11.86 11.15
CA HIS A 290 0.04 10.58 11.80
C HIS A 290 0.15 9.45 10.77
N ASP A 291 0.82 8.39 11.16
CA ASP A 291 0.87 7.13 10.43
C ASP A 291 -0.53 6.54 10.21
N GLY A 292 -0.72 5.79 9.14
CA GLY A 292 -1.99 5.09 8.88
C GLY A 292 -2.47 4.24 10.06
N MET A 293 -1.53 3.63 10.81
CA MET A 293 -1.84 2.86 12.02
C MET A 293 -2.16 3.71 13.24
N ASN A 294 -1.90 5.01 13.21
CA ASN A 294 -2.11 5.93 14.34
C ASN A 294 -3.17 7.01 14.03
N GLY A 295 -4.15 6.71 13.23
CA GLY A 295 -5.28 7.61 12.94
C GLY A 295 -4.95 8.79 12.04
N GLY A 296 -3.93 8.66 11.18
CA GLY A 296 -3.63 9.67 10.17
C GLY A 296 -4.77 9.88 9.16
N GLU A 297 -4.68 10.94 8.39
CA GLU A 297 -5.67 11.31 7.40
C GLU A 297 -5.00 11.58 6.04
N ALA A 298 -5.78 11.56 4.97
CA ALA A 298 -5.34 12.03 3.69
C ALA A 298 -4.98 13.53 3.76
N TYR A 299 -3.86 13.91 3.12
CA TYR A 299 -3.49 15.32 3.03
C TYR A 299 -4.58 16.15 2.34
N ASP A 300 -4.99 15.71 1.18
CA ASP A 300 -6.09 16.27 0.39
C ASP A 300 -6.66 15.18 -0.52
N ALA A 301 -7.93 14.87 -0.37
CA ALA A 301 -8.60 13.82 -1.14
C ALA A 301 -8.57 14.03 -2.66
N ARG A 302 -8.23 15.23 -3.14
CA ARG A 302 -8.00 15.49 -4.56
C ARG A 302 -6.72 14.85 -5.08
N TYR A 303 -5.75 14.61 -4.20
CA TYR A 303 -4.45 14.03 -4.54
C TYR A 303 -4.35 12.56 -4.18
N ASN A 304 -4.75 12.23 -2.95
CA ASN A 304 -4.81 10.85 -2.48
C ASN A 304 -5.79 10.76 -1.32
N VAL A 305 -6.70 9.78 -1.36
CA VAL A 305 -7.71 9.59 -0.30
C VAL A 305 -7.18 8.71 0.85
N TYR A 306 -6.00 8.12 0.72
CA TYR A 306 -5.43 7.22 1.71
C TYR A 306 -4.38 7.91 2.56
N THR A 307 -4.14 7.35 3.73
CA THR A 307 -3.13 7.83 4.67
C THR A 307 -1.76 7.23 4.34
N ALA A 308 -0.73 8.05 4.32
CA ALA A 308 0.65 7.60 4.18
C ALA A 308 1.12 6.88 5.44
N TYR A 309 2.00 5.90 5.27
CA TYR A 309 2.74 5.27 6.36
C TYR A 309 4.05 6.02 6.64
N THR A 310 4.52 5.95 7.88
CA THR A 310 5.87 6.42 8.25
C THR A 310 6.95 5.48 7.70
N PRO A 311 8.22 5.91 7.65
CA PRO A 311 9.32 5.03 7.25
C PRO A 311 9.42 3.75 8.09
N ASN A 312 9.08 3.80 9.37
CA ASN A 312 9.09 2.62 10.23
C ASN A 312 8.08 1.59 9.75
N SER A 313 6.85 2.02 9.50
CA SER A 313 5.82 1.14 8.94
C SER A 313 6.21 0.60 7.56
N PHE A 314 6.79 1.42 6.69
CA PHE A 314 7.29 0.95 5.39
C PHE A 314 8.34 -0.14 5.51
N ILE A 315 9.31 0.01 6.43
CA ILE A 315 10.34 -1.00 6.68
C ILE A 315 9.71 -2.30 7.19
N GLU A 316 8.76 -2.22 8.11
CA GLU A 316 8.06 -3.41 8.62
C GLU A 316 7.26 -4.12 7.52
N ILE A 317 6.54 -3.36 6.69
CA ILE A 317 5.80 -3.90 5.54
C ILE A 317 6.75 -4.56 4.54
N GLN A 318 7.87 -3.91 4.21
CA GLN A 318 8.87 -4.45 3.29
C GLN A 318 9.50 -5.73 3.84
N ASN A 319 9.93 -5.73 5.09
CA ASN A 319 10.45 -6.92 5.77
C ASN A 319 9.42 -8.06 5.79
N ARG A 320 8.16 -7.74 6.00
CA ARG A 320 7.07 -8.73 5.94
C ARG A 320 7.00 -9.36 4.55
N PHE A 321 6.98 -8.57 3.51
CA PHE A 321 6.90 -9.07 2.13
C PHE A 321 8.12 -9.89 1.74
N GLU A 322 9.32 -9.52 2.14
CA GLU A 322 10.54 -10.27 1.90
C GLU A 322 10.55 -11.64 2.58
N ASN A 323 9.87 -11.76 3.71
CA ASN A 323 9.77 -13.01 4.44
C ASN A 323 8.60 -13.90 4.01
N GLN A 324 7.73 -13.43 3.15
CA GLN A 324 6.61 -14.22 2.64
C GLN A 324 7.04 -15.20 1.56
N HIS A 325 6.36 -16.35 1.54
CA HIS A 325 6.45 -17.28 0.42
C HIS A 325 5.48 -16.85 -0.67
N VAL A 326 5.93 -16.87 -1.89
CA VAL A 326 5.10 -16.57 -3.07
C VAL A 326 4.88 -17.85 -3.89
N PHE A 327 3.72 -17.95 -4.53
CA PHE A 327 3.44 -19.05 -5.45
C PHE A 327 4.43 -19.02 -6.62
N SER A 328 4.90 -20.20 -7.01
CA SER A 328 5.81 -20.36 -8.14
C SER A 328 5.62 -21.72 -8.80
N GLU A 329 5.17 -21.72 -10.04
CA GLU A 329 5.05 -22.93 -10.87
C GLU A 329 6.40 -23.62 -11.13
N GLU A 330 7.49 -22.88 -11.06
CA GLU A 330 8.85 -23.39 -11.27
C GLU A 330 9.39 -24.13 -10.04
N SER A 331 8.79 -23.88 -8.86
CA SER A 331 9.22 -24.53 -7.63
C SER A 331 8.62 -25.92 -7.48
N LYS A 332 9.44 -26.90 -7.05
CA LYS A 332 8.96 -28.26 -6.75
C LYS A 332 7.92 -28.33 -5.62
N THR A 333 7.92 -27.34 -4.75
CA THR A 333 6.96 -27.23 -3.63
C THR A 333 5.75 -26.40 -4.00
N GLY A 334 5.71 -25.76 -5.17
CA GLY A 334 4.71 -24.77 -5.54
C GLY A 334 4.97 -23.37 -4.98
N TYR A 335 6.00 -23.19 -4.16
CA TYR A 335 6.30 -21.94 -3.48
C TYR A 335 7.78 -21.62 -3.49
N LYS A 336 8.12 -20.35 -3.47
CA LYS A 336 9.49 -19.86 -3.28
C LYS A 336 9.49 -18.67 -2.32
N LYS A 337 10.64 -18.43 -1.70
CA LYS A 337 10.92 -17.22 -0.92
C LYS A 337 11.90 -16.37 -1.70
N TRP A 338 11.77 -15.07 -1.60
CA TRP A 338 12.73 -14.15 -2.19
C TRP A 338 14.11 -14.31 -1.55
N ASP A 339 15.12 -14.28 -2.38
CA ASP A 339 16.51 -14.34 -1.96
C ASP A 339 17.28 -13.21 -2.68
N PRO A 340 17.78 -12.22 -1.93
CA PRO A 340 18.48 -11.07 -2.52
C PRO A 340 19.79 -11.44 -3.20
N GLU A 341 20.35 -12.63 -2.92
CA GLU A 341 21.60 -13.10 -3.51
C GLU A 341 21.37 -13.80 -4.87
N ILE A 342 20.16 -14.27 -5.09
CA ILE A 342 19.75 -14.92 -6.35
C ILE A 342 18.87 -13.90 -7.11
N LYS A 343 19.48 -13.16 -8.03
CA LYS A 343 18.81 -12.14 -8.86
C LYS A 343 17.93 -12.74 -9.93
#